data_b3ab0d816b2e921fe698d34227a8c949
#
_entry.id   b3ab0d816b2e921fe698d34227a8c949
#
_cell.length_a   1.000
_cell.length_b   1.000
_cell.length_c   1.000
_cell.angle_alpha   90.00
_cell.angle_beta   90.00
_cell.angle_gamma   90.00
#
_symmetry.space_group_name_H-M   'P 1'
#
loop_
_entity.id
_entity.type
_entity.pdbx_description
1 polymer ?
#
loop_
_entity_poly.entity_id
_entity_poly.type
_entity_poly.pdbx_seq_one_letter_code
_entity_poly.pdbx_strand_id
1 'polypeptide(L)'
;EIRSLDQEQQDELLQKYRDVVQDVRMFFGDPATEAERALYSARSHILIEAMLWWPVWSRRYSVLDFPRVEQKIVEILCNGIPASKGEWAPSSLPDGGWRSDGDAAPSQNDEFLRVATLMINERGYRGASVNRIAEALNVTKGSFYHHHDAKDDLVMDCFQRSYDRLSKVQMAGHEVPGTYWTKLCSVLNELMDLQFFDPMPLLRTTALQALDSDHKTDVVMRLNRLARRFAGFLIDGFEDGSVRAIDPLVASQIIMSTLNGAYEARRWASRFEDRAEAIKTYLSVLSEGMLAGG
;
A
#
# COMPACT_ATOMS: atom_id res chain seq x y z
N GLU A 1 -6.15 -16.89 7.27
CA GLU A 1 -6.68 -15.52 7.11
C GLU A 1 -7.73 -15.24 8.18
N ILE A 2 -7.59 -14.15 8.95
CA ILE A 2 -8.53 -13.78 10.02
C ILE A 2 -9.99 -13.78 9.52
N ARG A 3 -10.21 -13.31 8.30
CA ARG A 3 -11.54 -13.15 7.68
C ARG A 3 -12.19 -14.46 7.19
N SER A 4 -11.46 -15.57 7.22
CA SER A 4 -11.99 -16.91 6.88
C SER A 4 -12.35 -17.75 8.11
N LEU A 5 -12.10 -17.22 9.31
CA LEU A 5 -12.43 -17.84 10.59
C LEU A 5 -13.91 -17.63 10.94
N ASP A 6 -14.43 -18.36 11.93
CA ASP A 6 -15.73 -18.06 12.50
C ASP A 6 -15.75 -16.70 13.23
N GLN A 7 -16.92 -16.20 13.59
CA GLN A 7 -17.09 -14.85 14.14
C GLN A 7 -16.36 -14.69 15.48
N GLU A 8 -16.38 -15.68 16.34
CA GLU A 8 -15.74 -15.63 17.65
C GLU A 8 -14.21 -15.59 17.53
N GLN A 9 -13.66 -16.44 16.66
CA GLN A 9 -12.23 -16.44 16.35
C GLN A 9 -11.77 -15.13 15.66
N GLN A 10 -12.63 -14.56 14.79
CA GLN A 10 -12.34 -13.26 14.19
C GLN A 10 -12.29 -12.17 15.24
N ASP A 11 -13.25 -12.11 16.16
CA ASP A 11 -13.34 -11.09 17.20
C ASP A 11 -12.16 -11.18 18.17
N GLU A 12 -11.74 -12.39 18.57
CA GLU A 12 -10.56 -12.62 19.40
C GLU A 12 -9.27 -12.14 18.71
N LEU A 13 -9.08 -12.53 17.46
CA LEU A 13 -7.87 -12.13 16.70
C LEU A 13 -7.84 -10.62 16.42
N LEU A 14 -8.98 -10.00 16.11
CA LEU A 14 -9.08 -8.56 15.94
C LEU A 14 -8.81 -7.82 17.25
N GLN A 15 -9.19 -8.40 18.39
CA GLN A 15 -8.85 -7.81 19.68
C GLN A 15 -7.35 -7.89 19.94
N LYS A 16 -6.72 -9.04 19.74
CA LYS A 16 -5.26 -9.21 19.84
C LYS A 16 -4.49 -8.26 18.91
N TYR A 17 -4.99 -8.08 17.69
CA TYR A 17 -4.38 -7.12 16.77
C TYR A 17 -4.48 -5.67 17.28
N ARG A 18 -5.65 -5.28 17.83
CA ARG A 18 -5.82 -3.97 18.47
C ARG A 18 -4.89 -3.77 19.65
N ASP A 19 -4.72 -4.79 20.46
CA ASP A 19 -3.80 -4.76 21.61
C ASP A 19 -2.35 -4.53 21.14
N VAL A 20 -1.89 -5.26 20.12
CA VAL A 20 -0.58 -5.05 19.50
C VAL A 20 -0.44 -3.62 18.94
N VAL A 21 -1.45 -3.12 18.24
CA VAL A 21 -1.43 -1.72 17.73
C VAL A 21 -1.33 -0.71 18.87
N GLN A 22 -2.02 -0.96 19.96
CA GLN A 22 -1.98 -0.10 21.15
C GLN A 22 -0.61 -0.17 21.84
N ASP A 23 -0.03 -1.36 22.00
CA ASP A 23 1.30 -1.55 22.57
C ASP A 23 2.38 -0.85 21.73
N VAL A 24 2.34 -1.02 20.41
CA VAL A 24 3.26 -0.32 19.50
C VAL A 24 3.07 1.20 19.58
N ARG A 25 1.84 1.69 19.73
CA ARG A 25 1.60 3.12 19.89
C ARG A 25 2.20 3.71 21.17
N MET A 26 2.29 2.90 22.25
CA MET A 26 2.91 3.36 23.49
C MET A 26 4.40 3.71 23.34
N PHE A 27 5.09 3.17 22.33
CA PHE A 27 6.47 3.59 22.02
C PHE A 27 6.60 5.07 21.67
N PHE A 28 5.53 5.70 21.24
CA PHE A 28 5.52 7.12 20.86
C PHE A 28 5.08 8.04 22.02
N GLY A 29 4.72 7.46 23.18
CA GLY A 29 4.22 8.19 24.35
C GLY A 29 2.73 8.49 24.31
N ASP A 30 2.28 9.31 25.27
CA ASP A 30 0.89 9.74 25.39
C ASP A 30 0.65 10.96 24.50
N PRO A 31 -0.28 10.91 23.53
CA PRO A 31 -0.53 12.04 22.66
C PRO A 31 -1.27 13.15 23.44
N ALA A 32 -0.74 14.37 23.39
CA ALA A 32 -1.35 15.54 24.02
C ALA A 32 -2.46 16.16 23.14
N THR A 33 -2.43 15.92 21.83
CA THR A 33 -3.37 16.46 20.86
C THR A 33 -3.97 15.38 19.95
N GLU A 34 -5.07 15.69 19.27
CA GLU A 34 -5.64 14.79 18.25
C GLU A 34 -4.69 14.62 17.05
N ALA A 35 -3.93 15.65 16.69
CA ALA A 35 -2.91 15.55 15.64
C ALA A 35 -1.80 14.57 16.01
N GLU A 36 -1.28 14.62 17.24
CA GLU A 36 -0.32 13.64 17.73
C GLU A 36 -0.91 12.24 17.81
N ARG A 37 -2.16 12.10 18.22
CA ARG A 37 -2.87 10.81 18.24
C ARG A 37 -2.95 10.21 16.83
N ALA A 38 -3.29 11.04 15.85
CA ALA A 38 -3.35 10.62 14.46
C ALA A 38 -1.97 10.22 13.93
N LEU A 39 -0.95 11.02 14.23
CA LEU A 39 0.45 10.76 13.87
C LEU A 39 0.97 9.44 14.46
N TYR A 40 0.77 9.22 15.77
CA TYR A 40 1.21 8.00 16.45
C TYR A 40 0.49 6.76 15.92
N SER A 41 -0.79 6.90 15.57
CA SER A 41 -1.54 5.81 14.95
C SER A 41 -0.99 5.46 13.55
N ALA A 42 -0.66 6.45 12.72
CA ALA A 42 -0.05 6.26 11.41
C ALA A 42 1.34 5.60 11.53
N ARG A 43 2.20 6.10 12.42
CA ARG A 43 3.53 5.55 12.69
C ARG A 43 3.46 4.08 13.16
N SER A 44 2.56 3.79 14.11
CA SER A 44 2.33 2.41 14.59
C SER A 44 1.89 1.48 13.48
N HIS A 45 0.96 1.94 12.64
CA HIS A 45 0.47 1.14 11.51
C HIS A 45 1.58 0.81 10.52
N ILE A 46 2.40 1.79 10.11
CA ILE A 46 3.51 1.56 9.19
C ILE A 46 4.56 0.63 9.78
N LEU A 47 4.88 0.78 11.08
CA LEU A 47 5.83 -0.12 11.75
C LEU A 47 5.31 -1.56 11.77
N ILE A 48 4.03 -1.77 12.08
CA ILE A 48 3.40 -3.08 12.05
C ILE A 48 3.40 -3.66 10.63
N GLU A 49 3.06 -2.88 9.62
CA GLU A 49 3.08 -3.33 8.22
C GLU A 49 4.50 -3.70 7.77
N ALA A 50 5.52 -2.94 8.14
CA ALA A 50 6.91 -3.28 7.85
C ALA A 50 7.31 -4.64 8.46
N MET A 51 6.88 -4.91 9.70
CA MET A 51 7.12 -6.19 10.36
C MET A 51 6.31 -7.35 9.76
N LEU A 52 5.04 -7.13 9.43
CA LEU A 52 4.18 -8.16 8.84
C LEU A 52 4.66 -8.59 7.45
N TRP A 53 5.24 -7.67 6.68
CA TRP A 53 5.75 -7.95 5.34
C TRP A 53 7.19 -8.47 5.33
N TRP A 54 7.93 -8.35 6.43
CA TRP A 54 9.29 -8.88 6.55
C TRP A 54 9.43 -10.35 6.09
N PRO A 55 8.59 -11.32 6.50
CA PRO A 55 8.73 -12.70 6.08
C PRO A 55 8.52 -12.92 4.57
N VAL A 56 7.86 -11.99 3.88
CA VAL A 56 7.60 -12.09 2.44
C VAL A 56 8.84 -11.70 1.63
N TRP A 57 9.49 -10.59 1.97
CA TRP A 57 10.60 -10.09 1.18
C TRP A 57 11.99 -10.43 1.74
N SER A 58 12.10 -10.82 3.03
CA SER A 58 13.35 -11.29 3.63
C SER A 58 13.94 -12.52 2.93
N ARG A 59 13.10 -13.32 2.28
CA ARG A 59 13.51 -14.49 1.49
C ARG A 59 14.49 -14.16 0.34
N ARG A 60 14.68 -12.89 0.03
CA ARG A 60 15.64 -12.42 -0.98
C ARG A 60 17.04 -12.24 -0.43
N TYR A 61 17.20 -12.32 0.88
CA TYR A 61 18.46 -12.16 1.58
C TYR A 61 18.89 -13.49 2.20
N SER A 62 20.19 -13.70 2.27
CA SER A 62 20.75 -14.76 3.11
C SER A 62 20.42 -14.47 4.58
N VAL A 63 20.20 -15.50 5.37
CA VAL A 63 20.07 -15.37 6.84
C VAL A 63 21.27 -14.65 7.45
N LEU A 64 22.46 -14.79 6.84
CA LEU A 64 23.68 -14.11 7.28
C LEU A 64 23.61 -12.59 7.08
N ASP A 65 22.78 -12.10 6.14
CA ASP A 65 22.59 -10.68 5.88
C ASP A 65 21.51 -10.04 6.76
N PHE A 66 20.72 -10.82 7.50
CA PHE A 66 19.60 -10.31 8.30
C PHE A 66 19.99 -9.21 9.27
N PRO A 67 21.10 -9.31 10.04
CA PRO A 67 21.50 -8.22 10.96
C PRO A 67 21.76 -6.89 10.22
N ARG A 68 22.38 -6.96 9.03
CA ARG A 68 22.60 -5.77 8.19
C ARG A 68 21.29 -5.19 7.67
N VAL A 69 20.40 -6.05 7.17
CA VAL A 69 19.10 -5.62 6.62
C VAL A 69 18.22 -5.02 7.71
N GLU A 70 18.18 -5.64 8.90
CA GLU A 70 17.48 -5.11 10.07
C GLU A 70 17.98 -3.71 10.45
N GLN A 71 19.31 -3.53 10.51
CA GLN A 71 19.91 -2.21 10.76
C GLN A 71 19.44 -1.19 9.71
N LYS A 72 19.37 -1.57 8.43
CA LYS A 72 18.91 -0.67 7.35
C LYS A 72 17.42 -0.35 7.47
N ILE A 73 16.58 -1.29 7.89
CA ILE A 73 15.17 -1.02 8.20
C ILE A 73 15.05 0.03 9.31
N VAL A 74 15.72 -0.21 10.43
CA VAL A 74 15.71 0.71 11.57
C VAL A 74 16.22 2.09 11.16
N GLU A 75 17.32 2.17 10.41
CA GLU A 75 17.88 3.42 9.91
C GLU A 75 16.85 4.23 9.09
N ILE A 76 16.13 3.57 8.18
CA ILE A 76 15.13 4.21 7.31
C ILE A 76 13.91 4.65 8.13
N LEU A 77 13.39 3.78 8.98
CA LEU A 77 12.21 4.09 9.78
C LEU A 77 12.49 5.20 10.80
N CYS A 78 13.70 5.24 11.38
CA CYS A 78 14.05 6.28 12.37
C CYS A 78 14.31 7.64 11.75
N ASN A 79 14.91 7.70 10.56
CA ASN A 79 15.45 8.94 10.01
C ASN A 79 14.77 9.39 8.70
N GLY A 80 13.87 8.59 8.14
CA GLY A 80 13.24 8.87 6.85
C GLY A 80 14.16 8.67 5.65
N ILE A 81 13.73 9.12 4.48
CA ILE A 81 14.38 8.92 3.18
C ILE A 81 15.16 10.15 2.70
N PRO A 82 14.65 11.41 2.85
CA PRO A 82 15.32 12.58 2.26
C PRO A 82 16.66 12.88 2.90
N ALA A 83 17.57 13.50 2.13
CA ALA A 83 18.94 13.84 2.57
C ALA A 83 18.98 14.93 3.63
N SER A 84 18.07 15.88 3.57
CA SER A 84 17.79 16.86 4.62
C SER A 84 16.36 16.64 5.09
N LYS A 85 15.96 17.14 6.27
CA LYS A 85 14.54 17.16 6.67
C LYS A 85 13.76 17.88 5.57
N GLY A 86 13.45 17.12 4.52
CA GLY A 86 12.86 17.62 3.29
C GLY A 86 11.40 17.91 3.52
N GLU A 87 10.97 19.03 3.01
CA GLU A 87 9.57 19.36 2.98
C GLU A 87 8.82 18.31 2.15
N TRP A 88 7.74 17.78 2.70
CA TRP A 88 6.78 16.98 1.94
C TRP A 88 6.03 17.92 0.98
N ALA A 89 6.49 17.99 -0.27
CA ALA A 89 5.95 18.89 -1.29
C ALA A 89 5.67 18.13 -2.60
N PRO A 90 4.62 17.31 -2.66
CA PRO A 90 4.25 16.63 -3.89
C PRO A 90 3.71 17.64 -4.91
N SER A 91 4.08 17.44 -6.17
CA SER A 91 3.49 18.12 -7.33
C SER A 91 2.41 17.25 -7.95
N SER A 92 1.47 17.86 -8.65
CA SER A 92 0.46 17.13 -9.42
C SER A 92 1.11 16.31 -10.53
N LEU A 93 0.68 15.06 -10.68
CA LEU A 93 1.10 14.23 -11.80
C LEU A 93 0.31 14.61 -13.07
N PRO A 94 0.90 14.47 -14.26
CA PRO A 94 0.15 14.57 -15.51
C PRO A 94 -0.93 13.49 -15.56
N ASP A 95 -2.07 13.78 -16.17
CA ASP A 95 -3.15 12.80 -16.30
C ASP A 95 -2.68 11.59 -17.14
N GLY A 96 -2.79 10.41 -16.55
CA GLY A 96 -2.35 9.14 -17.17
C GLY A 96 -3.44 8.07 -17.17
N GLY A 97 -4.69 8.43 -16.85
CA GLY A 97 -5.85 7.53 -16.91
C GLY A 97 -5.75 6.36 -15.92
N TRP A 98 -5.22 6.59 -14.72
CA TRP A 98 -5.20 5.60 -13.64
C TRP A 98 -6.31 5.81 -12.61
N ARG A 99 -6.98 6.97 -12.59
CA ARG A 99 -8.14 7.24 -11.72
C ARG A 99 -9.40 6.61 -12.29
N SER A 100 -10.34 6.28 -11.43
CA SER A 100 -11.60 5.64 -11.81
C SER A 100 -12.72 6.62 -12.11
N ASP A 101 -12.51 7.90 -11.88
CA ASP A 101 -13.45 9.01 -12.00
C ASP A 101 -13.36 9.76 -13.37
N GLY A 102 -12.73 9.13 -14.36
CA GLY A 102 -12.72 9.67 -15.74
C GLY A 102 -14.12 9.73 -16.36
N ASP A 103 -14.33 10.68 -17.30
CA ASP A 103 -15.64 11.01 -17.93
C ASP A 103 -16.35 9.86 -18.66
N ALA A 104 -15.71 8.71 -18.85
CA ALA A 104 -16.31 7.55 -19.49
C ALA A 104 -17.05 6.68 -18.46
N ALA A 105 -18.30 6.35 -18.76
CA ALA A 105 -19.03 5.35 -17.97
C ALA A 105 -18.20 4.04 -17.89
N PRO A 106 -17.99 3.47 -16.69
CA PRO A 106 -17.21 2.24 -16.54
C PRO A 106 -17.83 1.13 -17.39
N SER A 107 -17.00 0.34 -18.05
CA SER A 107 -17.48 -0.86 -18.73
C SER A 107 -18.04 -1.85 -17.71
N GLN A 108 -18.86 -2.79 -18.15
CA GLN A 108 -19.36 -3.85 -17.27
C GLN A 108 -18.22 -4.64 -16.62
N ASN A 109 -17.13 -4.88 -17.34
CA ASN A 109 -15.94 -5.54 -16.82
C ASN A 109 -15.24 -4.69 -15.75
N ASP A 110 -15.16 -3.37 -15.94
CA ASP A 110 -14.60 -2.46 -14.93
C ASP A 110 -15.38 -2.52 -13.62
N GLU A 111 -16.68 -2.62 -13.70
CA GLU A 111 -17.54 -2.72 -12.53
C GLU A 111 -17.37 -4.07 -11.81
N PHE A 112 -17.20 -5.17 -12.55
CA PHE A 112 -16.82 -6.46 -11.95
C PHE A 112 -15.49 -6.37 -11.20
N LEU A 113 -14.46 -5.80 -11.82
CA LEU A 113 -13.14 -5.63 -11.20
C LEU A 113 -13.20 -4.74 -9.95
N ARG A 114 -14.02 -3.68 -10.00
CA ARG A 114 -14.23 -2.77 -8.86
C ARG A 114 -14.84 -3.50 -7.67
N VAL A 115 -15.98 -4.15 -7.88
CA VAL A 115 -16.71 -4.85 -6.81
C VAL A 115 -15.87 -6.01 -6.27
N ALA A 116 -15.20 -6.77 -7.14
CA ALA A 116 -14.31 -7.84 -6.73
C ALA A 116 -13.14 -7.32 -5.88
N THR A 117 -12.46 -6.26 -6.31
CA THR A 117 -11.34 -5.65 -5.57
C THR A 117 -11.78 -5.20 -4.18
N LEU A 118 -12.89 -4.46 -4.08
CA LEU A 118 -13.43 -4.02 -2.79
C LEU A 118 -13.78 -5.21 -1.89
N MET A 119 -14.51 -6.18 -2.43
CA MET A 119 -14.95 -7.34 -1.66
C MET A 119 -13.78 -8.21 -1.19
N ILE A 120 -12.75 -8.39 -2.03
CA ILE A 120 -11.53 -9.11 -1.66
C ILE A 120 -10.75 -8.33 -0.60
N ASN A 121 -10.63 -7.02 -0.75
CA ASN A 121 -9.95 -6.18 0.24
C ASN A 121 -10.66 -6.20 1.60
N GLU A 122 -12.00 -6.20 1.61
CA GLU A 122 -12.81 -6.19 2.83
C GLU A 122 -12.96 -7.55 3.49
N ARG A 123 -13.15 -8.61 2.70
CA ARG A 123 -13.56 -9.93 3.20
C ARG A 123 -12.55 -11.04 2.92
N GLY A 124 -11.42 -10.70 2.31
CA GLY A 124 -10.44 -11.66 1.83
C GLY A 124 -10.95 -12.46 0.61
N TYR A 125 -10.03 -13.20 0.00
CA TYR A 125 -10.34 -14.01 -1.19
C TYR A 125 -11.51 -14.98 -0.96
N ARG A 126 -11.51 -15.73 0.15
CA ARG A 126 -12.57 -16.72 0.43
C ARG A 126 -13.93 -16.06 0.65
N GLY A 127 -13.95 -14.90 1.30
CA GLY A 127 -15.17 -14.14 1.57
C GLY A 127 -15.79 -13.48 0.32
N ALA A 128 -14.98 -13.21 -0.72
CA ALA A 128 -15.41 -12.68 -2.00
C ALA A 128 -15.85 -13.81 -2.95
N SER A 129 -16.98 -14.46 -2.67
CA SER A 129 -17.50 -15.53 -3.54
C SER A 129 -18.14 -14.97 -4.82
N VAL A 130 -18.12 -15.76 -5.92
CA VAL A 130 -18.77 -15.42 -7.19
C VAL A 130 -20.23 -15.02 -6.99
N ASN A 131 -20.95 -15.74 -6.13
CA ASN A 131 -22.35 -15.43 -5.84
C ASN A 131 -22.51 -14.04 -5.23
N ARG A 132 -21.68 -13.68 -4.24
CA ARG A 132 -21.72 -12.36 -3.59
C ARG A 132 -21.33 -11.23 -4.53
N ILE A 133 -20.36 -11.46 -5.43
CA ILE A 133 -19.97 -10.48 -6.44
C ILE A 133 -21.12 -10.26 -7.42
N ALA A 134 -21.75 -11.33 -7.92
CA ALA A 134 -22.90 -11.26 -8.80
C ALA A 134 -24.12 -10.57 -8.14
N GLU A 135 -24.40 -10.91 -6.89
CA GLU A 135 -25.44 -10.23 -6.08
C GLU A 135 -25.17 -8.72 -5.93
N ALA A 136 -23.92 -8.34 -5.59
CA ALA A 136 -23.55 -6.94 -5.43
C ALA A 136 -23.67 -6.13 -6.74
N LEU A 137 -23.51 -6.79 -7.88
CA LEU A 137 -23.67 -6.21 -9.22
C LEU A 137 -25.09 -6.32 -9.77
N ASN A 138 -25.99 -6.98 -9.03
CA ASN A 138 -27.37 -7.28 -9.47
C ASN A 138 -27.40 -8.01 -10.83
N VAL A 139 -26.49 -8.96 -11.02
CA VAL A 139 -26.40 -9.80 -12.23
C VAL A 139 -26.55 -11.28 -11.90
N THR A 140 -26.78 -12.10 -12.92
CA THR A 140 -26.83 -13.55 -12.73
C THR A 140 -25.43 -14.14 -12.61
N LYS A 141 -25.31 -15.30 -11.95
CA LYS A 141 -24.06 -16.06 -11.91
C LYS A 141 -23.56 -16.45 -13.32
N GLY A 142 -24.49 -16.69 -14.26
CA GLY A 142 -24.14 -16.94 -15.66
C GLY A 142 -23.45 -15.74 -16.34
N SER A 143 -23.87 -14.52 -16.01
CA SER A 143 -23.21 -13.31 -16.49
C SER A 143 -21.76 -13.21 -16.01
N PHE A 144 -21.49 -13.63 -14.78
CA PHE A 144 -20.11 -13.72 -14.28
C PHE A 144 -19.25 -14.62 -15.16
N TYR A 145 -19.70 -15.87 -15.40
CA TYR A 145 -18.95 -16.84 -16.17
C TYR A 145 -18.85 -16.52 -17.68
N HIS A 146 -19.62 -15.54 -18.15
CA HIS A 146 -19.43 -14.99 -19.50
C HIS A 146 -18.19 -14.11 -19.61
N HIS A 147 -17.75 -13.50 -18.51
CA HIS A 147 -16.58 -12.61 -18.44
C HIS A 147 -15.32 -13.29 -17.88
N HIS A 148 -15.49 -14.26 -16.98
CA HIS A 148 -14.39 -14.92 -16.26
C HIS A 148 -14.67 -16.40 -16.13
N ASP A 149 -13.78 -17.26 -16.61
CA ASP A 149 -13.93 -18.72 -16.56
C ASP A 149 -13.88 -19.24 -15.11
N ALA A 150 -13.05 -18.62 -14.30
CA ALA A 150 -12.92 -18.94 -12.89
C ALA A 150 -12.79 -17.67 -12.02
N LYS A 151 -12.93 -17.85 -10.72
CA LYS A 151 -12.70 -16.77 -9.75
C LYS A 151 -11.25 -16.33 -9.72
N ASP A 152 -10.32 -17.25 -9.97
CA ASP A 152 -8.88 -16.95 -9.99
C ASP A 152 -8.54 -16.02 -11.15
N ASP A 153 -9.17 -16.18 -12.31
CA ASP A 153 -9.02 -15.28 -13.45
C ASP A 153 -9.44 -13.86 -13.09
N LEU A 154 -10.61 -13.71 -12.44
CA LEU A 154 -11.04 -12.40 -11.94
C LEU A 154 -10.06 -11.78 -10.96
N VAL A 155 -9.48 -12.57 -10.06
CA VAL A 155 -8.48 -12.07 -9.10
C VAL A 155 -7.20 -11.67 -9.83
N MET A 156 -6.77 -12.42 -10.83
CA MET A 156 -5.62 -12.08 -11.67
C MET A 156 -5.85 -10.77 -12.43
N ASP A 157 -7.06 -10.56 -12.96
CA ASP A 157 -7.43 -9.31 -13.62
C ASP A 157 -7.43 -8.12 -12.64
N CYS A 158 -7.91 -8.32 -11.41
CA CYS A 158 -7.81 -7.32 -10.34
C CYS A 158 -6.34 -6.98 -10.00
N PHE A 159 -5.44 -7.98 -9.96
CA PHE A 159 -4.01 -7.76 -9.79
C PHE A 159 -3.41 -7.03 -10.99
N GLN A 160 -3.74 -7.44 -12.21
CA GLN A 160 -3.24 -6.79 -13.42
C GLN A 160 -3.62 -5.30 -13.43
N ARG A 161 -4.89 -5.00 -13.16
CA ARG A 161 -5.36 -3.62 -13.07
C ARG A 161 -4.62 -2.81 -12.00
N SER A 162 -4.45 -3.38 -10.83
CA SER A 162 -3.71 -2.71 -9.74
C SER A 162 -2.26 -2.47 -10.11
N TYR A 163 -1.61 -3.45 -10.76
CA TYR A 163 -0.27 -3.34 -11.29
C TYR A 163 -0.15 -2.21 -12.33
N ASP A 164 -1.09 -2.15 -13.28
CA ASP A 164 -1.07 -1.17 -14.37
C ASP A 164 -1.26 0.25 -13.82
N ARG A 165 -2.19 0.44 -12.89
CA ARG A 165 -2.43 1.73 -12.22
C ARG A 165 -1.17 2.20 -11.49
N LEU A 166 -0.59 1.36 -10.64
CA LEU A 166 0.62 1.69 -9.90
C LEU A 166 1.80 1.96 -10.84
N SER A 167 1.94 1.14 -11.90
CA SER A 167 2.97 1.31 -12.92
C SER A 167 2.85 2.65 -13.66
N LYS A 168 1.62 3.04 -14.06
CA LYS A 168 1.36 4.33 -14.72
C LYS A 168 1.70 5.51 -13.81
N VAL A 169 1.29 5.47 -12.54
CA VAL A 169 1.61 6.51 -11.56
C VAL A 169 3.11 6.65 -11.38
N GLN A 170 3.86 5.54 -11.26
CA GLN A 170 5.31 5.59 -11.17
C GLN A 170 5.95 6.21 -12.42
N MET A 171 5.46 5.86 -13.63
CA MET A 171 6.00 6.41 -14.87
C MET A 171 5.71 7.91 -14.99
N ALA A 172 4.50 8.36 -14.67
CA ALA A 172 4.15 9.79 -14.65
C ALA A 172 5.00 10.58 -13.66
N GLY A 173 5.43 9.96 -12.56
CA GLY A 173 6.32 10.60 -11.59
C GLY A 173 7.69 11.03 -12.17
N HIS A 174 8.19 10.36 -13.19
CA HIS A 174 9.44 10.77 -13.86
C HIS A 174 9.29 12.09 -14.65
N GLU A 175 8.08 12.42 -15.07
CA GLU A 175 7.77 13.64 -15.84
C GLU A 175 7.61 14.88 -14.93
N VAL A 176 7.46 14.68 -13.62
CA VAL A 176 7.36 15.78 -12.64
C VAL A 176 8.67 16.57 -12.60
N PRO A 177 8.64 17.92 -12.65
CA PRO A 177 9.83 18.72 -12.47
C PRO A 177 10.33 18.68 -11.02
N GLY A 178 11.63 18.92 -10.83
CA GLY A 178 12.26 18.97 -9.51
C GLY A 178 13.13 17.77 -9.21
N THR A 179 13.50 17.63 -7.94
CA THR A 179 14.39 16.56 -7.46
C THR A 179 13.68 15.19 -7.46
N TYR A 180 14.44 14.12 -7.42
CA TYR A 180 13.87 12.78 -7.33
C TYR A 180 13.10 12.54 -6.02
N TRP A 181 13.43 13.26 -4.94
CA TRP A 181 12.59 13.28 -3.74
C TRP A 181 11.21 13.91 -4.03
N THR A 182 11.15 15.04 -4.72
CA THR A 182 9.87 15.66 -5.14
C THR A 182 9.05 14.72 -6.03
N LYS A 183 9.70 14.07 -7.00
CA LYS A 183 9.07 13.06 -7.87
C LYS A 183 8.51 11.88 -7.07
N LEU A 184 9.28 11.36 -6.13
CA LEU A 184 8.86 10.26 -5.26
C LEU A 184 7.70 10.68 -4.35
N CYS A 185 7.75 11.88 -3.75
CA CYS A 185 6.63 12.44 -2.98
C CYS A 185 5.35 12.50 -3.82
N SER A 186 5.44 12.96 -5.08
CA SER A 186 4.29 13.07 -5.98
C SER A 186 3.68 11.72 -6.31
N VAL A 187 4.51 10.71 -6.59
CA VAL A 187 4.08 9.32 -6.81
C VAL A 187 3.41 8.74 -5.57
N LEU A 188 4.04 8.91 -4.40
CA LEU A 188 3.50 8.37 -3.15
C LEU A 188 2.20 9.06 -2.75
N ASN A 189 2.10 10.38 -2.95
CA ASN A 189 0.89 11.14 -2.69
C ASN A 189 -0.28 10.61 -3.52
N GLU A 190 -0.08 10.43 -4.82
CA GLU A 190 -1.10 9.91 -5.73
C GLU A 190 -1.51 8.47 -5.37
N LEU A 191 -0.55 7.60 -5.08
CA LEU A 191 -0.84 6.22 -4.71
C LEU A 191 -1.59 6.11 -3.37
N MET A 192 -1.30 7.01 -2.42
CA MET A 192 -2.05 7.08 -1.16
C MET A 192 -3.47 7.61 -1.39
N ASP A 193 -3.64 8.62 -2.24
CA ASP A 193 -4.98 9.13 -2.58
C ASP A 193 -5.82 8.01 -3.21
N LEU A 194 -5.24 7.21 -4.12
CA LEU A 194 -5.89 6.02 -4.69
C LEU A 194 -6.27 4.99 -3.62
N GLN A 195 -5.40 4.76 -2.63
CA GLN A 195 -5.68 3.78 -1.58
C GLN A 195 -6.69 4.28 -0.55
N PHE A 196 -6.66 5.55 -0.22
CA PHE A 196 -7.53 6.12 0.82
C PHE A 196 -8.90 6.54 0.30
N PHE A 197 -8.96 7.15 -0.87
CA PHE A 197 -10.14 7.93 -1.28
C PHE A 197 -10.75 7.50 -2.62
N ASP A 198 -10.00 6.80 -3.48
CA ASP A 198 -10.55 6.35 -4.76
C ASP A 198 -11.62 5.25 -4.55
N PRO A 199 -12.74 5.28 -5.28
CA PRO A 199 -13.76 4.25 -5.22
C PRO A 199 -13.24 2.85 -5.59
N MET A 200 -12.12 2.79 -6.31
CA MET A 200 -11.46 1.55 -6.70
C MET A 200 -10.01 1.56 -6.23
N PRO A 201 -9.74 1.17 -4.97
CA PRO A 201 -8.38 1.05 -4.45
C PRO A 201 -7.60 -0.05 -5.17
N LEU A 202 -6.28 -0.09 -4.94
CA LEU A 202 -5.47 -1.21 -5.39
C LEU A 202 -5.84 -2.49 -4.64
N LEU A 203 -5.74 -3.64 -5.32
CA LEU A 203 -5.94 -4.92 -4.68
C LEU A 203 -4.81 -5.21 -3.68
N ARG A 204 -5.17 -5.64 -2.48
CA ARG A 204 -4.20 -6.01 -1.45
C ARG A 204 -3.46 -7.29 -1.82
N THR A 205 -2.18 -7.28 -1.59
CA THR A 205 -1.32 -8.45 -1.87
C THR A 205 -1.58 -9.64 -0.94
N THR A 206 -2.35 -9.47 0.15
CA THR A 206 -2.82 -10.60 0.97
C THR A 206 -3.68 -11.58 0.18
N ALA A 207 -4.32 -11.14 -0.90
CA ALA A 207 -5.06 -12.01 -1.82
C ALA A 207 -4.18 -13.06 -2.52
N LEU A 208 -2.86 -12.83 -2.61
CA LEU A 208 -1.86 -13.78 -3.16
C LEU A 208 -1.86 -15.14 -2.44
N GLN A 209 -2.18 -15.17 -1.15
CA GLN A 209 -2.11 -16.42 -0.37
C GLN A 209 -3.09 -17.48 -0.86
N ALA A 210 -4.11 -17.06 -1.57
CA ALA A 210 -5.19 -17.92 -2.05
C ALA A 210 -5.02 -18.40 -3.51
N LEU A 211 -4.05 -17.84 -4.24
CA LEU A 211 -3.72 -18.25 -5.59
C LEU A 211 -2.86 -19.52 -5.60
N ASP A 212 -2.94 -20.28 -6.69
CA ASP A 212 -2.02 -21.38 -6.94
C ASP A 212 -0.57 -20.90 -7.11
N SER A 213 0.39 -21.86 -7.20
CA SER A 213 1.81 -21.57 -7.23
C SER A 213 2.24 -20.73 -8.43
N ASP A 214 1.63 -20.97 -9.59
CA ASP A 214 2.05 -20.38 -10.86
C ASP A 214 1.58 -18.93 -10.95
N HIS A 215 0.31 -18.67 -10.67
CA HIS A 215 -0.24 -17.34 -10.58
C HIS A 215 0.45 -16.50 -9.49
N LYS A 216 0.71 -17.12 -8.33
CA LYS A 216 1.43 -16.47 -7.25
C LYS A 216 2.83 -16.03 -7.65
N THR A 217 3.55 -16.88 -8.38
CA THR A 217 4.91 -16.57 -8.85
C THR A 217 4.90 -15.40 -9.82
N ASP A 218 3.96 -15.37 -10.78
CA ASP A 218 3.84 -14.26 -11.74
C ASP A 218 3.54 -12.93 -11.02
N VAL A 219 2.56 -12.91 -10.12
CA VAL A 219 2.21 -11.68 -9.37
C VAL A 219 3.39 -11.21 -8.52
N VAL A 220 4.10 -12.11 -7.82
CA VAL A 220 5.30 -11.75 -7.03
C VAL A 220 6.38 -11.15 -7.93
N MET A 221 6.63 -11.70 -9.11
CA MET A 221 7.60 -11.13 -10.05
C MET A 221 7.20 -9.72 -10.50
N ARG A 222 5.92 -9.48 -10.76
CA ARG A 222 5.40 -8.15 -11.14
C ARG A 222 5.53 -7.14 -9.99
N LEU A 223 5.16 -7.52 -8.78
CA LEU A 223 5.34 -6.67 -7.59
C LEU A 223 6.82 -6.32 -7.35
N ASN A 224 7.73 -7.27 -7.63
CA ASN A 224 9.17 -7.00 -7.56
C ASN A 224 9.66 -5.96 -8.58
N ARG A 225 9.07 -5.94 -9.79
CA ARG A 225 9.40 -4.90 -10.78
C ARG A 225 8.95 -3.52 -10.31
N LEU A 226 7.77 -3.42 -9.69
CA LEU A 226 7.29 -2.15 -9.10
C LEU A 226 8.18 -1.67 -7.97
N ALA A 227 8.59 -2.57 -7.07
CA ALA A 227 9.53 -2.24 -6.00
C ALA A 227 10.88 -1.74 -6.55
N ARG A 228 11.41 -2.38 -7.61
CA ARG A 228 12.65 -1.95 -8.27
C ARG A 228 12.55 -0.56 -8.89
N ARG A 229 11.37 -0.14 -9.38
CA ARG A 229 11.18 1.24 -9.86
C ARG A 229 11.30 2.25 -8.71
N PHE A 230 10.72 1.96 -7.55
CA PHE A 230 10.96 2.80 -6.37
C PHE A 230 12.45 2.85 -6.00
N ALA A 231 13.16 1.72 -6.07
CA ALA A 231 14.61 1.72 -5.87
C ALA A 231 15.32 2.61 -6.90
N GLY A 232 14.84 2.67 -8.14
CA GLY A 232 15.35 3.60 -9.18
C GLY A 232 15.19 5.05 -8.75
N PHE A 233 14.00 5.51 -8.33
CA PHE A 233 13.82 6.87 -7.79
C PHE A 233 14.79 7.21 -6.66
N LEU A 234 15.07 6.23 -5.78
CA LEU A 234 15.99 6.42 -4.67
C LEU A 234 17.45 6.57 -5.14
N ILE A 235 17.87 5.75 -6.11
CA ILE A 235 19.22 5.79 -6.69
C ILE A 235 19.44 7.13 -7.40
N ASP A 236 18.51 7.56 -8.23
CA ASP A 236 18.58 8.83 -8.93
C ASP A 236 18.52 10.01 -7.93
N GLY A 237 17.82 9.84 -6.79
CA GLY A 237 17.80 10.80 -5.68
C GLY A 237 19.11 10.85 -4.89
N PHE A 238 19.93 9.78 -4.90
CA PHE A 238 21.30 9.85 -4.36
C PHE A 238 22.17 10.72 -5.26
N GLU A 239 22.00 10.62 -6.59
CA GLU A 239 22.78 11.36 -7.57
C GLU A 239 22.46 12.85 -7.54
N ASP A 240 21.20 13.24 -7.38
CA ASP A 240 20.79 14.64 -7.27
C ASP A 240 20.92 15.21 -5.84
N GLY A 241 21.31 14.39 -4.87
CA GLY A 241 21.53 14.76 -3.48
C GLY A 241 20.24 14.98 -2.66
N SER A 242 19.07 14.65 -3.19
CA SER A 242 17.80 14.84 -2.50
C SER A 242 17.40 13.67 -1.58
N VAL A 243 17.97 12.50 -1.80
CA VAL A 243 17.81 11.30 -0.98
C VAL A 243 19.14 10.97 -0.30
N ARG A 244 19.11 10.65 0.99
CA ARG A 244 20.32 10.26 1.73
C ARG A 244 20.76 8.84 1.33
N ALA A 245 22.04 8.54 1.54
CA ALA A 245 22.62 7.22 1.23
C ALA A 245 22.03 6.12 2.11
N ILE A 246 20.97 5.49 1.65
CA ILE A 246 20.26 4.35 2.29
C ILE A 246 20.33 3.12 1.38
N ASP A 247 19.93 1.95 1.90
CA ASP A 247 19.76 0.77 1.06
C ASP A 247 18.49 0.91 0.21
N PRO A 248 18.57 1.10 -1.13
CA PRO A 248 17.41 1.38 -1.96
C PRO A 248 16.50 0.17 -2.10
N LEU A 249 17.02 -1.05 -1.96
CA LEU A 249 16.20 -2.26 -2.03
C LEU A 249 15.38 -2.43 -0.75
N VAL A 250 15.98 -2.17 0.42
CA VAL A 250 15.26 -2.19 1.69
C VAL A 250 14.20 -1.08 1.73
N ALA A 251 14.58 0.16 1.35
CA ALA A 251 13.66 1.30 1.32
C ALA A 251 12.47 1.05 0.38
N SER A 252 12.70 0.47 -0.80
CA SER A 252 11.62 0.13 -1.73
C SER A 252 10.64 -0.90 -1.17
N GLN A 253 11.09 -1.84 -0.34
CA GLN A 253 10.21 -2.79 0.34
C GLN A 253 9.40 -2.13 1.46
N ILE A 254 9.97 -1.19 2.21
CA ILE A 254 9.24 -0.39 3.20
C ILE A 254 8.15 0.43 2.50
N ILE A 255 8.46 1.09 1.38
CA ILE A 255 7.47 1.80 0.56
C ILE A 255 6.34 0.86 0.11
N MET A 256 6.68 -0.31 -0.42
CA MET A 256 5.67 -1.30 -0.85
C MET A 256 4.82 -1.80 0.32
N SER A 257 5.41 -2.02 1.49
CA SER A 257 4.66 -2.41 2.71
C SER A 257 3.68 -1.32 3.12
N THR A 258 4.13 -0.06 3.12
CA THR A 258 3.30 1.11 3.42
C THR A 258 2.11 1.22 2.46
N LEU A 259 2.33 1.04 1.15
CA LEU A 259 1.26 1.04 0.14
C LEU A 259 0.27 -0.12 0.33
N ASN A 260 0.77 -1.31 0.63
CA ASN A 260 -0.07 -2.49 0.85
C ASN A 260 -0.95 -2.35 2.10
N GLY A 261 -0.42 -1.76 3.17
CA GLY A 261 -1.14 -1.52 4.41
C GLY A 261 -2.14 -0.36 4.34
N ALA A 262 -1.95 0.59 3.43
CA ALA A 262 -2.72 1.83 3.37
C ALA A 262 -4.25 1.61 3.29
N TYR A 263 -4.70 0.54 2.62
CA TYR A 263 -6.13 0.23 2.55
C TYR A 263 -6.78 0.06 3.94
N GLU A 264 -6.09 -0.54 4.90
CA GLU A 264 -6.60 -0.70 6.28
C GLU A 264 -6.72 0.64 7.00
N ALA A 265 -5.92 1.63 6.63
CA ALA A 265 -5.94 2.96 7.21
C ALA A 265 -7.02 3.90 6.61
N ARG A 266 -7.85 3.45 5.64
CA ARG A 266 -8.89 4.29 5.00
C ARG A 266 -9.82 4.98 6.01
N ARG A 267 -10.28 4.25 7.03
CA ARG A 267 -11.15 4.81 8.08
C ARG A 267 -10.44 5.83 8.96
N TRP A 268 -9.14 5.69 9.13
CA TRP A 268 -8.31 6.66 9.82
C TRP A 268 -8.15 7.90 8.93
N ALA A 269 -7.81 7.73 7.65
CA ALA A 269 -7.65 8.82 6.68
C ALA A 269 -8.95 9.63 6.49
N SER A 270 -10.13 8.98 6.51
CA SER A 270 -11.43 9.64 6.35
C SER A 270 -11.85 10.56 7.51
N ARG A 271 -11.08 10.60 8.61
CA ARG A 271 -11.31 11.53 9.73
C ARG A 271 -10.70 12.91 9.50
N PHE A 272 -9.81 13.03 8.53
CA PHE A 272 -9.21 14.31 8.19
C PHE A 272 -10.14 15.09 7.26
N GLU A 273 -10.22 16.39 7.47
CA GLU A 273 -10.95 17.29 6.59
C GLU A 273 -10.19 17.51 5.28
N ASP A 274 -8.84 17.58 5.37
CA ASP A 274 -7.94 17.69 4.22
C ASP A 274 -7.27 16.35 3.89
N ARG A 275 -7.47 15.88 2.66
CA ARG A 275 -6.84 14.65 2.14
C ARG A 275 -5.32 14.73 2.09
N ALA A 276 -4.78 15.89 1.72
CA ALA A 276 -3.34 16.08 1.63
C ALA A 276 -2.70 15.99 3.02
N GLU A 277 -3.35 16.50 4.05
CA GLU A 277 -2.89 16.37 5.44
C GLU A 277 -2.94 14.92 5.91
N ALA A 278 -3.98 14.16 5.60
CA ALA A 278 -4.05 12.74 5.90
C ALA A 278 -2.88 11.97 5.27
N ILE A 279 -2.62 12.21 3.98
CA ILE A 279 -1.53 11.54 3.25
C ILE A 279 -0.17 11.94 3.83
N LYS A 280 0.08 13.23 4.05
CA LYS A 280 1.31 13.74 4.66
C LYS A 280 1.56 13.11 6.03
N THR A 281 0.55 13.09 6.89
CA THR A 281 0.64 12.52 8.23
C THR A 281 0.94 11.02 8.17
N TYR A 282 0.27 10.28 7.28
CA TYR A 282 0.53 8.86 7.11
C TYR A 282 1.95 8.56 6.62
N LEU A 283 2.45 9.32 5.65
CA LEU A 283 3.78 9.14 5.07
C LEU A 283 4.91 9.81 5.86
N SER A 284 4.62 10.43 7.01
CA SER A 284 5.62 11.13 7.84
C SER A 284 6.82 10.26 8.23
N VAL A 285 6.63 8.95 8.40
CA VAL A 285 7.72 8.01 8.65
C VAL A 285 8.73 7.99 7.52
N LEU A 286 8.26 8.10 6.27
CA LEU A 286 9.14 8.09 5.09
C LEU A 286 9.79 9.45 4.85
N SER A 287 9.10 10.55 5.17
CA SER A 287 9.61 11.91 4.94
C SER A 287 10.45 12.46 6.10
N GLU A 288 10.11 12.12 7.33
CA GLU A 288 10.71 12.71 8.54
C GLU A 288 11.39 11.66 9.43
N GLY A 289 10.94 10.40 9.34
CA GLY A 289 11.30 9.33 10.26
C GLY A 289 10.50 9.36 11.57
N MET A 290 10.64 8.31 12.37
CA MET A 290 9.93 8.17 13.63
C MET A 290 10.55 9.00 14.77
N LEU A 291 11.84 9.36 14.65
CA LEU A 291 12.56 10.14 15.67
C LEU A 291 12.45 11.67 15.44
N ALA A 292 11.86 12.12 14.36
CA ALA A 292 11.61 13.53 14.12
C ALA A 292 10.44 13.99 15.02
N GLY A 293 10.75 14.76 16.04
CA GLY A 293 9.76 15.35 16.96
C GLY A 293 10.02 15.05 18.45
N GLY A 294 11.29 14.69 18.81
CA GLY A 294 11.79 14.75 20.18
C GLY A 294 12.44 16.10 20.45
#